data_e25e10945e02236341f6ee401abcbf87
#
_entry.id   e25e10945e02236341f6ee401abcbf87
#
_cell.length_a   1.000
_cell.length_b   1.000
_cell.length_c   1.000
_cell.angle_alpha   90.00
_cell.angle_beta   90.00
_cell.angle_gamma   90.00
#
_symmetry.space_group_name_H-M   'P 1'
#
loop_
_entity.id
_entity.type
_entity.pdbx_description
1 polymer ?
#
loop_
_entity_poly.entity_id
_entity_poly.type
_entity_poly.pdbx_seq_one_letter_code
_entity_poly.pdbx_strand_id
1 'polypeptide(L)'
;MRPLEKLFLLVDSKEERQLVADAKPVEAMLKDDFRREIAVQNRRKALRFWLWVSLAVEAFRCGFSAYAVSKVTVPIPLASKIFIALYWVVFGLNIICLIGGAALYRNPEKHWRFIQFACNVYMLIYMLRGVVFAVLDLESGIIGFSMIVALFISCYTLYYRPSVLFWNTLIALTAFFTAVVVLRLNAFLEPLVIFRILVIAVLSVFTGIARYRSKYMAFLKERSLLEKGKQLRSLNAQLQENREKIEAQNHLLRQMSTTDNLTGVGNRRSFRIQIKAAFARAAESKQFVTLAIADIDNFKTINDGYGHSVGDECLRAIGKALQGAEEENIHAYRFGGDEFVLVFEGKSRSEAFLVMNRLVKDISNLQVDGYDKILTVSIGIYSEIPTAESTADEYIEKADRAMYEAKESGKNRIITSYQEGE
;
A
#
# COMPACT_ATOMS: atom_id res chain seq x y z
N MET A 1 -6.54 -27.22 22.67
CA MET A 1 -7.82 -26.48 22.79
C MET A 1 -8.82 -27.33 23.57
N ARG A 2 -9.39 -26.80 24.66
CA ARG A 2 -10.44 -27.50 25.41
C ARG A 2 -11.70 -27.66 24.52
N PRO A 3 -12.48 -28.74 24.64
CA PRO A 3 -13.60 -29.03 23.73
C PRO A 3 -14.58 -27.88 23.53
N LEU A 4 -14.88 -27.14 24.59
CA LEU A 4 -15.77 -25.96 24.56
C LEU A 4 -15.24 -24.81 23.70
N GLU A 5 -13.91 -24.61 23.63
CA GLU A 5 -13.32 -23.56 22.77
C GLU A 5 -13.42 -23.91 21.27
N LYS A 6 -13.43 -25.21 20.93
CA LYS A 6 -13.65 -25.68 19.55
C LYS A 6 -15.09 -25.51 19.09
N LEU A 7 -16.06 -25.76 19.99
CA LEU A 7 -17.49 -25.62 19.67
C LEU A 7 -17.88 -24.16 19.36
N PHE A 8 -17.16 -23.19 19.94
CA PHE A 8 -17.44 -21.76 19.81
C PHE A 8 -16.67 -21.07 18.67
N LEU A 9 -15.75 -21.77 18.00
CA LEU A 9 -15.10 -21.32 16.78
C LEU A 9 -15.74 -21.96 15.54
N LEU A 10 -17.07 -22.02 15.48
CA LEU A 10 -17.78 -22.27 14.23
C LEU A 10 -17.52 -21.10 13.30
N VAL A 11 -16.58 -21.31 12.39
CA VAL A 11 -16.09 -20.32 11.41
C VAL A 11 -17.04 -20.38 10.22
N ASP A 12 -17.87 -19.35 10.04
CA ASP A 12 -18.96 -19.37 9.06
C ASP A 12 -18.51 -18.98 7.65
N SER A 13 -17.49 -18.14 7.52
CA SER A 13 -17.00 -17.67 6.22
C SER A 13 -15.66 -18.29 5.80
N LYS A 14 -15.42 -18.37 4.48
CA LYS A 14 -14.15 -18.83 3.92
C LYS A 14 -12.98 -17.92 4.36
N GLU A 15 -13.23 -16.62 4.46
CA GLU A 15 -12.24 -15.64 4.92
C GLU A 15 -11.86 -15.84 6.39
N GLU A 16 -12.83 -16.10 7.25
CA GLU A 16 -12.57 -16.39 8.66
C GLU A 16 -11.76 -17.67 8.83
N ARG A 17 -12.05 -18.71 8.04
CA ARG A 17 -11.27 -19.97 8.04
C ARG A 17 -9.82 -19.72 7.65
N GLN A 18 -9.59 -18.90 6.62
CA GLN A 18 -8.25 -18.54 6.18
C GLN A 18 -7.50 -17.76 7.26
N LEU A 19 -8.12 -16.74 7.85
CA LEU A 19 -7.54 -15.95 8.94
C LEU A 19 -7.10 -16.82 10.13
N VAL A 20 -7.92 -17.79 10.51
CA VAL A 20 -7.60 -18.73 11.61
C VAL A 20 -6.48 -19.69 11.20
N ALA A 21 -6.46 -20.13 9.94
CA ALA A 21 -5.42 -21.01 9.42
C ALA A 21 -4.05 -20.29 9.38
N ASP A 22 -4.03 -19.06 8.91
CA ASP A 22 -2.82 -18.22 8.84
C ASP A 22 -2.27 -17.88 10.24
N ALA A 23 -3.15 -17.78 11.24
CA ALA A 23 -2.76 -17.53 12.63
C ALA A 23 -2.20 -18.76 13.36
N LYS A 24 -2.40 -20.00 12.86
CA LYS A 24 -1.98 -21.22 13.54
C LYS A 24 -0.51 -21.26 13.97
N PRO A 25 0.47 -20.86 13.14
CA PRO A 25 1.89 -20.94 13.51
C PRO A 25 2.24 -20.08 14.73
N VAL A 26 1.51 -18.98 14.93
CA VAL A 26 1.73 -17.99 16.01
C VAL A 26 0.56 -17.92 17.00
N GLU A 27 -0.31 -18.91 16.97
CA GLU A 27 -1.59 -18.91 17.72
C GLU A 27 -1.41 -18.64 19.22
N ALA A 28 -0.39 -19.22 19.85
CA ALA A 28 -0.15 -19.03 21.29
C ALA A 28 0.20 -17.57 21.62
N MET A 29 1.06 -16.95 20.80
CA MET A 29 1.47 -15.57 20.97
C MET A 29 0.31 -14.60 20.68
N LEU A 30 -0.43 -14.81 19.58
CA LEU A 30 -1.59 -14.01 19.24
C LEU A 30 -2.70 -14.10 20.29
N LYS A 31 -2.90 -15.29 20.89
CA LYS A 31 -3.86 -15.44 22.00
C LYS A 31 -3.44 -14.67 23.25
N ASP A 32 -2.16 -14.62 23.54
CA ASP A 32 -1.66 -13.86 24.70
C ASP A 32 -1.75 -12.35 24.44
N ASP A 33 -1.40 -11.88 23.25
CA ASP A 33 -1.57 -10.48 22.83
C ASP A 33 -3.03 -10.05 22.87
N PHE A 34 -3.93 -10.86 22.32
CA PHE A 34 -5.36 -10.62 22.36
C PHE A 34 -5.91 -10.55 23.80
N ARG A 35 -5.44 -11.45 24.69
CA ARG A 35 -5.82 -11.41 26.11
C ARG A 35 -5.36 -10.16 26.81
N ARG A 36 -4.16 -9.69 26.48
CA ARG A 36 -3.59 -8.44 26.99
C ARG A 36 -4.42 -7.24 26.53
N GLU A 37 -4.74 -7.18 25.25
CA GLU A 37 -5.60 -6.13 24.69
C GLU A 37 -6.98 -6.11 25.32
N ILE A 38 -7.64 -7.28 25.46
CA ILE A 38 -8.93 -7.40 26.13
C ILE A 38 -8.86 -6.95 27.58
N ALA A 39 -7.82 -7.32 28.31
CA ALA A 39 -7.68 -6.90 29.72
C ALA A 39 -7.61 -5.38 29.84
N VAL A 40 -6.85 -4.72 28.95
CA VAL A 40 -6.76 -3.25 28.90
C VAL A 40 -8.11 -2.62 28.55
N GLN A 41 -8.81 -3.17 27.56
CA GLN A 41 -10.15 -2.67 27.16
C GLN A 41 -11.19 -2.89 28.27
N ASN A 42 -11.21 -4.07 28.88
CA ASN A 42 -12.10 -4.37 29.98
C ASN A 42 -11.90 -3.43 31.15
N ARG A 43 -10.65 -3.13 31.50
CA ARG A 43 -10.34 -2.14 32.53
C ARG A 43 -10.94 -0.78 32.21
N ARG A 44 -10.73 -0.26 30.98
CA ARG A 44 -11.30 1.04 30.56
C ARG A 44 -12.82 1.04 30.65
N LYS A 45 -13.46 -0.04 30.21
CA LYS A 45 -14.93 -0.20 30.27
C LYS A 45 -15.42 -0.34 31.73
N ALA A 46 -14.76 -1.17 32.52
CA ALA A 46 -15.06 -1.33 33.91
C ALA A 46 -14.99 0.01 34.65
N LEU A 47 -13.93 0.76 34.57
CA LEU A 47 -13.78 2.07 35.20
C LEU A 47 -14.87 3.07 34.77
N ARG A 48 -15.20 3.13 33.47
CA ARG A 48 -16.29 4.00 32.98
C ARG A 48 -17.66 3.57 33.50
N PHE A 49 -17.96 2.27 33.43
CA PHE A 49 -19.23 1.72 33.90
C PHE A 49 -19.39 1.94 35.41
N TRP A 50 -18.31 1.69 36.18
CA TRP A 50 -18.28 1.84 37.63
C TRP A 50 -18.51 3.26 38.08
N LEU A 51 -17.79 4.20 37.43
CA LEU A 51 -17.85 5.62 37.82
C LEU A 51 -19.25 6.19 37.59
N TRP A 52 -19.86 5.85 36.44
CA TRP A 52 -21.09 6.54 35.99
C TRP A 52 -22.37 5.79 36.33
N VAL A 53 -22.37 4.50 36.32
CA VAL A 53 -23.61 3.71 36.48
C VAL A 53 -23.70 3.05 37.85
N SER A 54 -22.70 2.25 38.24
CA SER A 54 -22.80 1.49 39.47
C SER A 54 -22.74 2.39 40.70
N LEU A 55 -21.77 3.32 40.74
CA LEU A 55 -21.61 4.21 41.89
C LEU A 55 -22.80 5.16 42.04
N ALA A 56 -23.31 5.73 40.92
CA ALA A 56 -24.48 6.63 40.96
C ALA A 56 -25.75 5.91 41.40
N VAL A 57 -26.00 4.70 40.84
CA VAL A 57 -27.16 3.90 41.21
C VAL A 57 -27.10 3.47 42.67
N GLU A 58 -25.92 3.02 43.15
CA GLU A 58 -25.79 2.62 44.55
C GLU A 58 -25.86 3.79 45.50
N ALA A 59 -25.27 4.94 45.16
CA ALA A 59 -25.40 6.16 45.98
C ALA A 59 -26.86 6.59 46.08
N PHE A 60 -27.63 6.52 44.98
CA PHE A 60 -29.05 6.80 44.98
C PHE A 60 -29.83 5.80 45.90
N ARG A 61 -29.54 4.50 45.80
CA ARG A 61 -30.17 3.46 46.62
C ARG A 61 -29.83 3.63 48.11
N CYS A 62 -28.56 3.92 48.42
CA CYS A 62 -28.14 4.20 49.81
C CYS A 62 -28.84 5.44 50.36
N GLY A 63 -28.88 6.52 49.57
CA GLY A 63 -29.54 7.76 49.94
C GLY A 63 -31.06 7.56 50.14
N PHE A 64 -31.72 6.84 49.22
CA PHE A 64 -33.14 6.54 49.32
C PHE A 64 -33.44 5.64 50.53
N SER A 65 -32.65 4.61 50.78
CA SER A 65 -32.81 3.75 51.97
C SER A 65 -32.64 4.52 53.27
N ALA A 66 -31.64 5.38 53.37
CA ALA A 66 -31.43 6.24 54.52
C ALA A 66 -32.59 7.22 54.74
N TYR A 67 -33.10 7.83 53.67
CA TYR A 67 -34.28 8.67 53.73
C TYR A 67 -35.54 7.91 54.16
N ALA A 68 -35.77 6.73 53.59
CA ALA A 68 -36.93 5.88 53.97
C ALA A 68 -36.87 5.52 55.45
N VAL A 69 -35.69 5.10 55.97
CA VAL A 69 -35.48 4.79 57.39
C VAL A 69 -35.78 5.99 58.28
N SER A 70 -35.37 7.22 57.89
CA SER A 70 -35.61 8.43 58.65
C SER A 70 -37.11 8.81 58.80
N LYS A 71 -37.96 8.28 57.94
CA LYS A 71 -39.41 8.55 57.96
C LYS A 71 -40.27 7.46 58.65
N VAL A 72 -39.65 6.33 58.99
CA VAL A 72 -40.34 5.19 59.59
C VAL A 72 -40.41 5.38 61.13
N THR A 73 -41.62 5.45 61.67
CA THR A 73 -41.90 5.58 63.12
C THR A 73 -42.09 4.23 63.79
N VAL A 74 -42.13 3.13 63.03
CA VAL A 74 -42.28 1.76 63.54
C VAL A 74 -40.93 1.04 63.53
N PRO A 75 -40.67 0.12 64.49
CA PRO A 75 -39.38 -0.61 64.48
C PRO A 75 -39.18 -1.37 63.18
N ILE A 76 -38.08 -1.07 62.51
CA ILE A 76 -37.71 -1.67 61.21
C ILE A 76 -37.42 -3.16 61.42
N PRO A 77 -38.03 -4.08 60.62
CA PRO A 77 -37.76 -5.50 60.68
C PRO A 77 -36.26 -5.82 60.52
N LEU A 78 -35.77 -6.85 61.19
CA LEU A 78 -34.36 -7.25 61.14
C LEU A 78 -33.88 -7.48 59.70
N ALA A 79 -34.73 -8.10 58.88
CA ALA A 79 -34.46 -8.31 57.48
C ALA A 79 -34.12 -6.99 56.72
N SER A 80 -34.95 -5.96 56.88
CA SER A 80 -34.74 -4.67 56.24
C SER A 80 -33.46 -3.96 56.71
N LYS A 81 -33.06 -4.13 57.98
CA LYS A 81 -31.76 -3.62 58.51
C LYS A 81 -30.58 -4.35 57.87
N ILE A 82 -30.64 -5.64 57.65
CA ILE A 82 -29.63 -6.43 56.98
C ILE A 82 -29.48 -5.96 55.50
N PHE A 83 -30.57 -5.64 54.85
CA PHE A 83 -30.60 -5.11 53.52
C PHE A 83 -29.87 -3.79 53.36
N ILE A 84 -30.19 -2.83 54.24
CA ILE A 84 -29.57 -1.54 54.22
C ILE A 84 -28.06 -1.67 54.47
N ALA A 85 -27.65 -2.51 55.42
CA ALA A 85 -26.27 -2.82 55.67
C ALA A 85 -25.56 -3.40 54.42
N LEU A 86 -26.22 -4.31 53.71
CA LEU A 86 -25.68 -4.93 52.50
C LEU A 86 -25.48 -3.93 51.34
N TYR A 87 -26.42 -2.97 51.18
CA TYR A 87 -26.23 -1.88 50.22
C TYR A 87 -24.95 -1.07 50.50
N TRP A 88 -24.69 -0.72 51.76
CA TRP A 88 -23.51 0.01 52.13
C TRP A 88 -22.22 -0.80 51.93
N VAL A 89 -22.25 -2.11 52.21
CA VAL A 89 -21.12 -3.01 51.95
C VAL A 89 -20.78 -3.07 50.47
N VAL A 90 -21.82 -3.23 49.62
CA VAL A 90 -21.63 -3.25 48.15
C VAL A 90 -21.13 -1.91 47.62
N PHE A 91 -21.64 -0.81 48.18
CA PHE A 91 -21.17 0.53 47.84
C PHE A 91 -19.67 0.71 48.19
N GLY A 92 -19.28 0.29 49.37
CA GLY A 92 -17.87 0.30 49.79
C GLY A 92 -16.97 -0.56 48.94
N LEU A 93 -17.39 -1.76 48.56
CA LEU A 93 -16.67 -2.63 47.64
C LEU A 93 -16.52 -2.00 46.26
N ASN A 94 -17.54 -1.31 45.74
CA ASN A 94 -17.45 -0.59 44.47
C ASN A 94 -16.41 0.52 44.53
N ILE A 95 -16.34 1.28 45.60
CA ILE A 95 -15.31 2.32 45.82
C ILE A 95 -13.91 1.69 45.83
N ILE A 96 -13.71 0.61 46.56
CA ILE A 96 -12.43 -0.10 46.62
C ILE A 96 -12.01 -0.59 45.22
N CYS A 97 -12.92 -1.15 44.43
CA CYS A 97 -12.66 -1.58 43.08
C CYS A 97 -12.33 -0.42 42.14
N LEU A 98 -12.98 0.73 42.33
CA LEU A 98 -12.68 1.95 41.56
C LEU A 98 -11.26 2.47 41.86
N ILE A 99 -10.92 2.58 43.16
CA ILE A 99 -9.59 3.06 43.59
C ILE A 99 -8.49 2.08 43.16
N GLY A 100 -8.70 0.77 43.32
CA GLY A 100 -7.77 -0.26 42.89
C GLY A 100 -7.57 -0.27 41.36
N GLY A 101 -8.67 -0.14 40.64
CA GLY A 101 -8.63 -0.01 39.15
C GLY A 101 -7.92 1.23 38.68
N ALA A 102 -8.07 2.37 39.36
CA ALA A 102 -7.37 3.61 39.10
C ALA A 102 -5.87 3.52 39.44
N ALA A 103 -5.49 2.90 40.57
CA ALA A 103 -4.11 2.69 40.92
C ALA A 103 -3.30 1.87 39.92
N LEU A 104 -3.94 0.91 39.25
CA LEU A 104 -3.36 0.09 38.16
C LEU A 104 -3.24 0.85 36.84
N TYR A 105 -3.55 2.16 36.81
CA TYR A 105 -3.58 2.97 35.60
C TYR A 105 -2.19 3.18 34.97
N ARG A 106 -1.12 3.21 35.74
CA ARG A 106 0.22 3.58 35.25
C ARG A 106 0.84 2.60 34.25
N ASN A 107 0.62 1.27 34.39
CA ASN A 107 1.16 0.27 33.45
C ASN A 107 0.21 -0.92 33.23
N PRO A 108 -0.89 -0.76 32.50
CA PRO A 108 -1.90 -1.80 32.35
C PRO A 108 -1.40 -3.04 31.60
N GLU A 109 -0.46 -2.87 30.68
CA GLU A 109 0.07 -3.99 29.87
C GLU A 109 0.94 -4.94 30.72
N LYS A 110 1.69 -4.39 31.67
CA LYS A 110 2.52 -5.19 32.58
C LYS A 110 1.68 -6.04 33.54
N HIS A 111 0.53 -5.53 33.95
CA HIS A 111 -0.34 -6.16 34.96
C HIS A 111 -1.63 -6.79 34.37
N TRP A 112 -1.65 -7.08 33.05
CA TRP A 112 -2.84 -7.55 32.36
C TRP A 112 -3.47 -8.81 32.96
N ARG A 113 -2.67 -9.76 33.46
CA ARG A 113 -3.17 -10.98 34.10
C ARG A 113 -3.93 -10.67 35.38
N PHE A 114 -3.41 -9.79 36.20
CA PHE A 114 -4.06 -9.32 37.42
C PHE A 114 -5.35 -8.56 37.12
N ILE A 115 -5.31 -7.67 36.12
CA ILE A 115 -6.49 -6.92 35.67
C ILE A 115 -7.57 -7.87 35.19
N GLN A 116 -7.22 -8.89 34.40
CA GLN A 116 -8.18 -9.89 33.94
C GLN A 116 -8.77 -10.69 35.09
N PHE A 117 -7.95 -11.10 36.06
CA PHE A 117 -8.41 -11.79 37.27
C PHE A 117 -9.37 -10.91 38.07
N ALA A 118 -8.99 -9.66 38.34
CA ALA A 118 -9.83 -8.71 39.07
C ALA A 118 -11.19 -8.47 38.38
N CYS A 119 -11.19 -8.31 37.06
CA CYS A 119 -12.44 -8.19 36.28
C CYS A 119 -13.31 -9.46 36.39
N ASN A 120 -12.70 -10.65 36.39
CA ASN A 120 -13.43 -11.91 36.50
C ASN A 120 -14.05 -12.08 37.90
N VAL A 121 -13.27 -11.84 38.95
CA VAL A 121 -13.76 -11.88 40.35
C VAL A 121 -14.89 -10.88 40.54
N TYR A 122 -14.69 -9.70 40.04
CA TYR A 122 -15.72 -8.67 40.13
C TYR A 122 -17.01 -9.08 39.42
N MET A 123 -16.95 -9.62 38.18
CA MET A 123 -18.12 -10.12 37.49
C MET A 123 -18.89 -11.13 38.34
N LEU A 124 -18.17 -12.06 39.00
CA LEU A 124 -18.78 -13.04 39.88
C LEU A 124 -19.50 -12.37 41.06
N ILE A 125 -18.83 -11.43 41.73
CA ILE A 125 -19.42 -10.65 42.83
C ILE A 125 -20.69 -9.92 42.34
N TYR A 126 -20.63 -9.31 41.16
CA TYR A 126 -21.79 -8.62 40.59
C TYR A 126 -22.97 -9.53 40.27
N MET A 127 -22.70 -10.74 39.75
CA MET A 127 -23.72 -11.75 39.53
C MET A 127 -24.33 -12.28 40.85
N LEU A 128 -23.51 -12.58 41.85
CA LEU A 128 -23.96 -13.01 43.18
C LEU A 128 -24.77 -11.92 43.88
N ARG A 129 -24.40 -10.67 43.71
CA ARG A 129 -25.20 -9.53 44.14
C ARG A 129 -26.61 -9.56 43.51
N GLY A 130 -26.70 -9.84 42.19
CA GLY A 130 -27.99 -10.00 41.50
C GLY A 130 -28.85 -11.10 42.11
N VAL A 131 -28.23 -12.18 42.59
CA VAL A 131 -28.92 -13.25 43.34
C VAL A 131 -29.51 -12.73 44.65
N VAL A 132 -28.68 -12.03 45.45
CA VAL A 132 -29.12 -11.45 46.74
C VAL A 132 -30.29 -10.50 46.53
N PHE A 133 -30.18 -9.57 45.59
CA PHE A 133 -31.27 -8.63 45.30
C PHE A 133 -32.52 -9.29 44.71
N ALA A 134 -32.36 -10.36 43.91
CA ALA A 134 -33.54 -11.11 43.43
C ALA A 134 -34.35 -11.76 44.55
N VAL A 135 -33.66 -12.26 45.59
CA VAL A 135 -34.31 -12.78 46.80
C VAL A 135 -35.06 -11.67 47.54
N LEU A 136 -34.54 -10.47 47.52
CA LEU A 136 -35.07 -9.31 48.22
C LEU A 136 -36.20 -8.61 47.47
N ASP A 137 -36.18 -8.65 46.13
CA ASP A 137 -37.24 -8.13 45.26
C ASP A 137 -38.60 -8.89 45.42
N LEU A 138 -38.62 -10.01 46.17
CA LEU A 138 -39.84 -10.74 46.49
C LEU A 138 -40.88 -9.90 47.19
N GLU A 139 -40.46 -9.04 48.11
CA GLU A 139 -41.36 -8.13 48.82
C GLU A 139 -41.97 -7.05 47.93
N SER A 140 -41.29 -6.72 46.79
CA SER A 140 -41.74 -5.72 45.84
C SER A 140 -42.60 -6.27 44.68
N GLY A 141 -42.82 -7.57 44.63
CA GLY A 141 -43.59 -8.25 43.57
C GLY A 141 -42.88 -8.39 42.21
N ILE A 142 -41.62 -7.96 42.11
CA ILE A 142 -40.81 -8.01 40.86
C ILE A 142 -39.86 -9.19 40.93
N ILE A 143 -40.37 -10.38 40.73
CA ILE A 143 -39.66 -11.66 40.93
C ILE A 143 -38.45 -11.78 39.96
N GLY A 144 -37.23 -11.81 40.53
CA GLY A 144 -36.01 -12.15 39.79
C GLY A 144 -35.43 -11.06 38.86
N PHE A 145 -36.01 -9.87 38.81
CA PHE A 145 -35.61 -8.78 37.93
C PHE A 145 -34.12 -8.40 38.13
N SER A 146 -33.69 -8.23 39.38
CA SER A 146 -32.31 -7.86 39.70
C SER A 146 -31.29 -8.89 39.21
N MET A 147 -31.60 -10.18 39.26
CA MET A 147 -30.73 -11.24 38.75
C MET A 147 -30.65 -11.21 37.21
N ILE A 148 -31.78 -11.01 36.54
CA ILE A 148 -31.85 -10.86 35.09
C ILE A 148 -30.97 -9.69 34.63
N VAL A 149 -31.14 -8.55 35.27
CA VAL A 149 -30.34 -7.35 34.97
C VAL A 149 -28.84 -7.58 35.21
N ALA A 150 -28.48 -8.25 36.33
CA ALA A 150 -27.09 -8.56 36.66
C ALA A 150 -26.44 -9.50 35.62
N LEU A 151 -27.15 -10.55 35.19
CA LEU A 151 -26.69 -11.46 34.15
C LEU A 151 -26.46 -10.72 32.81
N PHE A 152 -27.45 -9.93 32.40
CA PHE A 152 -27.39 -9.20 31.12
C PHE A 152 -26.28 -8.17 31.12
N ILE A 153 -26.16 -7.33 32.14
CA ILE A 153 -25.15 -6.31 32.26
C ILE A 153 -23.74 -6.93 32.26
N SER A 154 -23.56 -8.02 33.02
CA SER A 154 -22.27 -8.70 33.11
C SER A 154 -21.80 -9.19 31.75
N CYS A 155 -22.69 -9.75 30.95
CA CYS A 155 -22.37 -10.26 29.62
C CYS A 155 -22.16 -9.15 28.60
N TYR A 156 -22.83 -8.00 28.78
CA TYR A 156 -22.77 -6.89 27.82
C TYR A 156 -21.61 -5.93 28.03
N THR A 157 -21.19 -5.71 29.25
CA THR A 157 -20.19 -4.66 29.58
C THR A 157 -18.75 -5.08 29.31
N LEU A 158 -18.37 -6.33 29.62
CA LEU A 158 -17.00 -6.80 29.52
C LEU A 158 -16.85 -7.96 28.52
N TYR A 159 -15.62 -8.17 28.04
CA TYR A 159 -15.27 -9.31 27.22
C TYR A 159 -14.66 -10.40 28.09
N TYR A 160 -15.36 -11.53 28.21
CA TYR A 160 -14.91 -12.68 28.98
C TYR A 160 -14.61 -13.87 28.09
N ARG A 161 -13.66 -14.70 28.53
CA ARG A 161 -13.47 -16.01 27.92
C ARG A 161 -14.79 -16.83 28.07
N PRO A 162 -15.17 -17.58 27.05
CA PRO A 162 -16.36 -18.40 27.10
C PRO A 162 -16.46 -19.31 28.34
N SER A 163 -15.33 -19.91 28.71
CA SER A 163 -15.25 -20.77 29.91
C SER A 163 -15.50 -20.02 31.23
N VAL A 164 -14.93 -18.80 31.36
CA VAL A 164 -15.12 -17.98 32.57
C VAL A 164 -16.57 -17.52 32.69
N LEU A 165 -17.15 -17.07 31.58
CA LEU A 165 -18.55 -16.67 31.53
C LEU A 165 -19.48 -17.82 31.91
N PHE A 166 -19.25 -18.99 31.35
CA PHE A 166 -20.03 -20.22 31.67
C PHE A 166 -19.97 -20.56 33.15
N TRP A 167 -18.76 -20.66 33.72
CA TRP A 167 -18.60 -21.03 35.13
C TRP A 167 -19.18 -19.98 36.07
N ASN A 168 -18.99 -18.69 35.84
CA ASN A 168 -19.55 -17.63 36.66
C ASN A 168 -21.09 -17.65 36.63
N THR A 169 -21.69 -17.89 35.45
CA THR A 169 -23.13 -17.99 35.31
C THR A 169 -23.65 -19.23 36.05
N LEU A 170 -22.98 -20.38 35.95
CA LEU A 170 -23.33 -21.60 36.64
C LEU A 170 -23.26 -21.43 38.16
N ILE A 171 -22.21 -20.83 38.70
CA ILE A 171 -22.04 -20.51 40.13
C ILE A 171 -23.18 -19.61 40.61
N ALA A 172 -23.50 -18.55 39.86
CA ALA A 172 -24.59 -17.64 40.20
C ALA A 172 -25.96 -18.31 40.21
N LEU A 173 -26.25 -19.19 39.22
CA LEU A 173 -27.47 -19.98 39.19
C LEU A 173 -27.55 -20.97 40.35
N THR A 174 -26.47 -21.68 40.64
CA THR A 174 -26.41 -22.61 41.76
C THR A 174 -26.65 -21.89 43.09
N ALA A 175 -26.00 -20.75 43.31
CA ALA A 175 -26.21 -19.93 44.51
C ALA A 175 -27.67 -19.45 44.62
N PHE A 176 -28.27 -19.03 43.50
CA PHE A 176 -29.67 -18.61 43.49
C PHE A 176 -30.63 -19.75 43.89
N PHE A 177 -30.55 -20.90 43.23
CA PHE A 177 -31.42 -22.02 43.53
C PHE A 177 -31.20 -22.56 44.97
N THR A 178 -29.96 -22.58 45.44
CA THR A 178 -29.67 -22.92 46.83
C THR A 178 -30.35 -21.95 47.79
N ALA A 179 -30.25 -20.65 47.56
CA ALA A 179 -30.94 -19.64 48.38
C ALA A 179 -32.46 -19.80 48.34
N VAL A 180 -33.06 -20.08 47.20
CA VAL A 180 -34.48 -20.33 47.03
C VAL A 180 -34.94 -21.53 47.87
N VAL A 181 -34.19 -22.63 47.85
CA VAL A 181 -34.51 -23.83 48.61
C VAL A 181 -34.33 -23.60 50.12
N VAL A 182 -33.19 -23.06 50.54
CA VAL A 182 -32.86 -22.83 51.95
C VAL A 182 -33.82 -21.86 52.61
N LEU A 183 -34.18 -20.78 51.91
CA LEU A 183 -35.09 -19.76 52.40
C LEU A 183 -36.57 -20.09 52.16
N ARG A 184 -36.87 -21.25 51.59
CA ARG A 184 -38.25 -21.74 51.28
C ARG A 184 -39.06 -20.72 50.45
N LEU A 185 -38.44 -20.10 49.47
CA LEU A 185 -39.03 -19.07 48.62
C LEU A 185 -39.86 -19.70 47.49
N ASN A 186 -41.03 -20.28 47.82
CA ASN A 186 -41.84 -21.08 46.88
C ASN A 186 -42.23 -20.30 45.60
N ALA A 187 -42.41 -19.00 45.68
CA ALA A 187 -42.71 -18.17 44.51
C ALA A 187 -41.68 -18.27 43.37
N PHE A 188 -40.43 -18.60 43.65
CA PHE A 188 -39.39 -18.81 42.62
C PHE A 188 -39.38 -20.26 42.07
N LEU A 189 -40.09 -21.19 42.71
CA LEU A 189 -40.20 -22.57 42.24
C LEU A 189 -41.31 -22.77 41.20
N GLU A 190 -42.02 -21.70 40.83
CA GLU A 190 -42.97 -21.75 39.73
C GLU A 190 -42.25 -22.08 38.40
N PRO A 191 -42.73 -23.10 37.65
CA PRO A 191 -42.04 -23.53 36.42
C PRO A 191 -41.77 -22.41 35.41
N LEU A 192 -42.69 -21.46 35.32
CA LEU A 192 -42.52 -20.30 34.39
C LEU A 192 -41.40 -19.36 34.80
N VAL A 193 -41.18 -19.15 36.11
CA VAL A 193 -40.09 -18.30 36.64
C VAL A 193 -38.75 -18.98 36.41
N ILE A 194 -38.67 -20.29 36.73
CA ILE A 194 -37.46 -21.09 36.47
C ILE A 194 -37.10 -21.05 34.99
N PHE A 195 -38.09 -21.30 34.11
CA PHE A 195 -37.87 -21.25 32.66
C PHE A 195 -37.33 -19.92 32.19
N ARG A 196 -37.91 -18.78 32.63
CA ARG A 196 -37.42 -17.43 32.26
C ARG A 196 -35.97 -17.20 32.68
N ILE A 197 -35.61 -17.58 33.90
CA ILE A 197 -34.25 -17.40 34.41
C ILE A 197 -33.25 -18.22 33.59
N LEU A 198 -33.59 -19.48 33.28
CA LEU A 198 -32.71 -20.34 32.47
C LEU A 198 -32.55 -19.84 31.05
N VAL A 199 -33.63 -19.43 30.39
CA VAL A 199 -33.57 -18.86 29.03
C VAL A 199 -32.68 -17.62 29.00
N ILE A 200 -32.85 -16.72 29.95
CA ILE A 200 -32.02 -15.50 30.01
C ILE A 200 -30.55 -15.82 30.30
N ALA A 201 -30.27 -16.77 31.17
CA ALA A 201 -28.90 -17.20 31.44
C ALA A 201 -28.24 -17.79 30.18
N VAL A 202 -28.94 -18.63 29.43
CA VAL A 202 -28.46 -19.20 28.16
C VAL A 202 -28.21 -18.08 27.12
N LEU A 203 -29.17 -17.17 26.92
CA LEU A 203 -29.05 -16.07 26.00
C LEU A 203 -27.89 -15.14 26.38
N SER A 204 -27.68 -14.88 27.67
CA SER A 204 -26.58 -14.04 28.19
C SER A 204 -25.22 -14.68 27.88
N VAL A 205 -25.09 -15.99 28.14
CA VAL A 205 -23.85 -16.74 27.83
C VAL A 205 -23.58 -16.72 26.33
N PHE A 206 -24.62 -17.02 25.52
CA PHE A 206 -24.49 -17.03 24.06
C PHE A 206 -24.06 -15.66 23.51
N THR A 207 -24.71 -14.60 23.96
CA THR A 207 -24.34 -13.21 23.57
C THR A 207 -22.91 -12.87 23.95
N GLY A 208 -22.48 -13.22 25.16
CA GLY A 208 -21.13 -12.99 25.62
C GLY A 208 -20.08 -13.73 24.78
N ILE A 209 -20.37 -14.97 24.40
CA ILE A 209 -19.53 -15.78 23.51
C ILE A 209 -19.43 -15.15 22.13
N ALA A 210 -20.56 -14.78 21.53
CA ALA A 210 -20.62 -14.16 20.21
C ALA A 210 -19.78 -12.87 20.17
N ARG A 211 -19.90 -12.03 21.20
CA ARG A 211 -19.11 -10.79 21.34
C ARG A 211 -17.62 -11.06 21.49
N TYR A 212 -17.25 -12.04 22.32
CA TYR A 212 -15.83 -12.42 22.46
C TYR A 212 -15.25 -12.91 21.12
N ARG A 213 -16.00 -13.76 20.41
CA ARG A 213 -15.63 -14.23 19.07
C ARG A 213 -15.47 -13.09 18.08
N SER A 214 -16.47 -12.22 17.96
CA SER A 214 -16.42 -11.06 17.07
C SER A 214 -15.19 -10.18 17.33
N LYS A 215 -14.89 -9.94 18.60
CA LYS A 215 -13.71 -9.16 18.98
C LYS A 215 -12.40 -9.86 18.63
N TYR A 216 -12.34 -11.19 18.81
CA TYR A 216 -11.16 -11.99 18.45
C TYR A 216 -10.93 -11.98 16.94
N MET A 217 -11.99 -12.13 16.15
CA MET A 217 -11.88 -12.07 14.68
C MET A 217 -11.46 -10.69 14.19
N ALA A 218 -12.00 -9.63 14.78
CA ALA A 218 -11.56 -8.25 14.46
C ALA A 218 -10.06 -8.03 14.77
N PHE A 219 -9.58 -8.54 15.91
CA PHE A 219 -8.16 -8.49 16.27
C PHE A 219 -7.26 -9.23 15.24
N LEU A 220 -7.65 -10.44 14.85
CA LEU A 220 -6.91 -11.20 13.83
C LEU A 220 -6.87 -10.48 12.49
N LYS A 221 -8.00 -9.92 12.07
CA LYS A 221 -8.11 -9.14 10.83
C LYS A 221 -7.20 -7.91 10.84
N GLU A 222 -7.21 -7.17 11.94
CA GLU A 222 -6.35 -5.99 12.12
C GLU A 222 -4.85 -6.36 12.02
N ARG A 223 -4.44 -7.43 12.70
CA ARG A 223 -3.05 -7.92 12.65
C ARG A 223 -2.65 -8.37 11.24
N SER A 224 -3.51 -9.12 10.56
CA SER A 224 -3.28 -9.54 9.17
C SER A 224 -3.12 -8.34 8.23
N LEU A 225 -3.96 -7.33 8.38
CA LEU A 225 -3.87 -6.09 7.58
C LEU A 225 -2.56 -5.33 7.84
N LEU A 226 -2.12 -5.24 9.09
CA LEU A 226 -0.85 -4.61 9.45
C LEU A 226 0.35 -5.34 8.83
N GLU A 227 0.35 -6.66 8.87
CA GLU A 227 1.43 -7.47 8.25
C GLU A 227 1.45 -7.33 6.73
N LYS A 228 0.29 -7.45 6.07
CA LYS A 228 0.16 -7.21 4.62
C LYS A 228 0.61 -5.80 4.23
N GLY A 229 0.28 -4.80 5.05
CA GLY A 229 0.73 -3.43 4.83
C GLY A 229 2.26 -3.27 4.91
N LYS A 230 2.93 -3.98 5.83
CA LYS A 230 4.40 -4.01 5.91
C LYS A 230 5.03 -4.70 4.69
N GLN A 231 4.48 -5.86 4.29
CA GLN A 231 4.95 -6.59 3.11
C GLN A 231 4.80 -5.76 1.83
N LEU A 232 3.66 -5.08 1.66
CA LEU A 232 3.42 -4.22 0.51
C LEU A 232 4.41 -3.05 0.44
N ARG A 233 4.70 -2.42 1.58
CA ARG A 233 5.71 -1.33 1.64
C ARG A 233 7.10 -1.83 1.26
N SER A 234 7.54 -2.99 1.77
CA SER A 234 8.84 -3.56 1.43
C SER A 234 8.93 -3.92 -0.05
N LEU A 235 7.87 -4.50 -0.62
CA LEU A 235 7.82 -4.85 -2.04
C LEU A 235 7.86 -3.58 -2.93
N ASN A 236 7.12 -2.55 -2.57
CA ASN A 236 7.15 -1.28 -3.30
C ASN A 236 8.54 -0.63 -3.27
N ALA A 237 9.24 -0.69 -2.12
CA ALA A 237 10.61 -0.19 -2.04
C ALA A 237 11.57 -0.96 -2.96
N GLN A 238 11.45 -2.30 -3.01
CA GLN A 238 12.26 -3.14 -3.92
C GLN A 238 11.94 -2.85 -5.40
N LEU A 239 10.67 -2.68 -5.75
CA LEU A 239 10.27 -2.31 -7.11
C LEU A 239 10.84 -0.96 -7.53
N GLN A 240 10.83 0.03 -6.66
CA GLN A 240 11.41 1.35 -6.94
C GLN A 240 12.93 1.26 -7.16
N GLU A 241 13.64 0.53 -6.31
CA GLU A 241 15.09 0.32 -6.47
C GLU A 241 15.44 -0.38 -7.79
N ASN A 242 14.67 -1.43 -8.14
CA ASN A 242 14.89 -2.15 -9.40
C ASN A 242 14.61 -1.26 -10.62
N ARG A 243 13.57 -0.42 -10.56
CA ARG A 243 13.25 0.52 -11.63
C ARG A 243 14.40 1.52 -11.86
N GLU A 244 14.94 2.09 -10.81
CA GLU A 244 16.09 3.02 -10.89
C GLU A 244 17.32 2.35 -11.51
N LYS A 245 17.61 1.08 -11.13
CA LYS A 245 18.70 0.30 -11.74
C LYS A 245 18.49 0.07 -13.23
N ILE A 246 17.28 -0.31 -13.64
CA ILE A 246 16.95 -0.52 -15.05
C ILE A 246 17.06 0.79 -15.86
N GLU A 247 16.59 1.91 -15.34
CA GLU A 247 16.69 3.22 -15.98
C GLU A 247 18.16 3.64 -16.14
N ALA A 248 18.98 3.44 -15.11
CA ALA A 248 20.42 3.71 -15.19
C ALA A 248 21.13 2.81 -16.23
N GLN A 249 20.82 1.52 -16.26
CA GLN A 249 21.38 0.60 -17.27
C GLN A 249 20.94 0.97 -18.68
N ASN A 250 19.69 1.32 -18.91
CA ASN A 250 19.19 1.77 -20.20
C ASN A 250 19.85 3.07 -20.65
N HIS A 251 20.07 4.00 -19.73
CA HIS A 251 20.82 5.23 -20.02
C HIS A 251 22.26 4.92 -20.46
N LEU A 252 22.95 4.01 -19.77
CA LEU A 252 24.28 3.58 -20.13
C LEU A 252 24.32 2.89 -21.51
N LEU A 253 23.37 1.97 -21.76
CA LEU A 253 23.26 1.31 -23.06
C LEU A 253 23.02 2.30 -24.20
N ARG A 254 22.14 3.27 -24.02
CA ARG A 254 21.91 4.35 -25.00
C ARG A 254 23.17 5.21 -25.22
N GLN A 255 23.96 5.45 -24.17
CA GLN A 255 25.24 6.14 -24.31
C GLN A 255 26.30 5.32 -25.07
N MET A 256 26.24 4.00 -24.99
CA MET A 256 27.18 3.10 -25.68
C MET A 256 26.77 2.83 -27.14
N SER A 257 25.54 3.10 -27.53
CA SER A 257 25.08 2.92 -28.92
C SER A 257 25.84 3.84 -29.86
N THR A 258 26.42 3.28 -30.91
CA THR A 258 27.15 4.00 -31.98
C THR A 258 26.31 4.18 -33.22
N THR A 259 25.14 3.55 -33.32
CA THR A 259 24.26 3.61 -34.46
C THR A 259 22.97 4.37 -34.16
N ASP A 260 22.34 4.95 -35.19
CA ASP A 260 20.98 5.50 -35.11
C ASP A 260 19.95 4.36 -35.24
N ASN A 261 19.05 4.25 -34.28
CA ASN A 261 18.11 3.12 -34.20
C ASN A 261 17.06 3.10 -35.33
N LEU A 262 16.78 4.23 -35.97
CA LEU A 262 15.80 4.31 -37.04
C LEU A 262 16.40 3.95 -38.41
N THR A 263 17.59 4.47 -38.68
CA THR A 263 18.20 4.41 -40.00
C THR A 263 19.33 3.39 -40.10
N GLY A 264 19.85 2.93 -38.97
CA GLY A 264 20.94 1.94 -38.90
C GLY A 264 22.32 2.46 -39.25
N VAL A 265 22.49 3.71 -39.75
CA VAL A 265 23.78 4.38 -39.93
C VAL A 265 24.37 4.82 -38.60
N GLY A 266 25.61 5.31 -38.58
CA GLY A 266 26.21 5.89 -37.38
C GLY A 266 25.37 7.04 -36.79
N ASN A 267 25.41 7.23 -35.50
CA ASN A 267 24.75 8.38 -34.87
C ASN A 267 25.69 9.57 -34.70
N ARG A 268 25.18 10.74 -34.32
CA ARG A 268 25.93 11.95 -34.09
C ARG A 268 27.14 11.79 -33.13
N ARG A 269 27.00 10.84 -32.17
CA ARG A 269 28.10 10.54 -31.23
C ARG A 269 29.23 9.79 -31.91
N SER A 270 28.92 8.77 -32.68
CA SER A 270 29.92 8.01 -33.43
C SER A 270 30.62 8.86 -34.46
N PHE A 271 29.91 9.79 -35.13
CA PHE A 271 30.51 10.78 -35.98
C PHE A 271 31.60 11.59 -35.25
N ARG A 272 31.30 12.15 -34.06
CA ARG A 272 32.26 12.97 -33.30
C ARG A 272 33.52 12.21 -32.90
N ILE A 273 33.38 10.90 -32.68
CA ILE A 273 34.52 10.03 -32.34
C ILE A 273 35.36 9.77 -33.60
N GLN A 274 34.71 9.38 -34.70
CA GLN A 274 35.34 8.97 -35.94
C GLN A 274 36.00 10.14 -36.66
N ILE A 275 35.35 11.30 -36.74
CA ILE A 275 35.92 12.49 -37.45
C ILE A 275 37.24 12.97 -36.82
N LYS A 276 37.36 12.90 -35.48
CA LYS A 276 38.63 13.24 -34.79
C LYS A 276 39.73 12.25 -35.16
N ALA A 277 39.41 10.96 -35.21
CA ALA A 277 40.38 9.96 -35.62
C ALA A 277 40.76 10.06 -37.11
N ALA A 278 39.77 10.38 -37.99
CA ALA A 278 39.99 10.63 -39.38
C ALA A 278 40.94 11.83 -39.63
N PHE A 279 40.72 12.94 -38.91
CA PHE A 279 41.60 14.11 -38.99
C PHE A 279 43.05 13.82 -38.59
N ALA A 280 43.22 13.08 -37.47
CA ALA A 280 44.56 12.70 -36.99
C ALA A 280 45.32 11.84 -38.05
N ARG A 281 44.62 10.83 -38.62
CA ARG A 281 45.22 9.97 -39.68
C ARG A 281 45.53 10.75 -40.94
N ALA A 282 44.60 11.61 -41.38
CA ALA A 282 44.73 12.39 -42.61
C ALA A 282 45.80 13.48 -42.52
N ALA A 283 45.96 14.16 -41.39
CA ALA A 283 47.03 15.13 -41.15
C ALA A 283 48.43 14.48 -41.23
N GLU A 284 48.57 13.26 -40.66
CA GLU A 284 49.82 12.51 -40.68
C GLU A 284 50.18 12.00 -42.09
N SER A 285 49.18 11.48 -42.82
CA SER A 285 49.32 10.92 -44.16
C SER A 285 49.21 11.96 -45.29
N LYS A 286 48.92 13.24 -44.98
CA LYS A 286 48.63 14.32 -45.93
C LYS A 286 47.55 13.98 -46.96
N GLN A 287 46.47 13.32 -46.48
CA GLN A 287 45.34 12.94 -47.28
C GLN A 287 44.15 13.86 -47.03
N PHE A 288 43.23 13.91 -48.00
CA PHE A 288 41.98 14.63 -47.85
C PHE A 288 41.06 14.00 -46.82
N VAL A 289 40.34 14.83 -46.07
CA VAL A 289 39.10 14.47 -45.43
C VAL A 289 38.00 15.28 -46.10
N THR A 290 37.02 14.56 -46.66
CA THR A 290 35.87 15.19 -47.28
C THR A 290 34.63 14.92 -46.48
N LEU A 291 33.86 15.96 -46.20
CA LEU A 291 32.59 15.90 -45.50
C LEU A 291 31.45 16.24 -46.46
N ALA A 292 30.42 15.40 -46.52
CA ALA A 292 29.22 15.73 -47.24
C ALA A 292 28.04 15.77 -46.24
N ILE A 293 27.30 16.89 -46.22
CA ILE A 293 26.05 17.02 -45.49
C ILE A 293 24.88 16.92 -46.44
N ALA A 294 23.95 16.05 -46.16
CA ALA A 294 22.76 15.79 -46.95
C ALA A 294 21.53 16.05 -46.10
N ASP A 295 20.55 16.72 -46.66
CA ASP A 295 19.24 16.99 -46.02
C ASP A 295 18.13 16.63 -46.98
N ILE A 296 17.05 16.02 -46.43
CA ILE A 296 15.92 15.57 -47.23
C ILE A 296 15.06 16.77 -47.62
N ASP A 297 14.91 16.97 -48.92
CA ASP A 297 14.13 18.08 -49.45
C ASP A 297 12.65 17.98 -49.03
N ASN A 298 12.11 19.06 -48.47
CA ASN A 298 10.73 19.19 -48.05
C ASN A 298 10.26 18.13 -47.02
N PHE A 299 11.14 17.59 -46.18
CA PHE A 299 10.83 16.53 -45.25
C PHE A 299 9.68 16.90 -44.29
N LYS A 300 9.59 18.15 -43.84
CA LYS A 300 8.47 18.65 -43.08
C LYS A 300 7.14 18.48 -43.83
N THR A 301 7.13 18.79 -45.13
CA THR A 301 5.93 18.64 -45.96
C THR A 301 5.55 17.18 -46.14
N ILE A 302 6.53 16.27 -46.17
CA ILE A 302 6.28 14.83 -46.15
C ILE A 302 5.57 14.43 -44.87
N ASN A 303 6.09 14.84 -43.72
CA ASN A 303 5.49 14.55 -42.42
C ASN A 303 4.07 15.14 -42.30
N ASP A 304 3.92 16.41 -42.69
CA ASP A 304 2.65 17.12 -42.54
C ASP A 304 1.56 16.56 -43.51
N GLY A 305 1.96 16.06 -44.70
CA GLY A 305 1.03 15.54 -45.72
C GLY A 305 0.75 14.05 -45.62
N TYR A 306 1.74 13.22 -45.27
CA TYR A 306 1.67 11.76 -45.28
C TYR A 306 1.76 11.13 -43.89
N GLY A 307 2.06 11.93 -42.87
CA GLY A 307 2.23 11.49 -41.46
C GLY A 307 3.65 11.05 -41.15
N HIS A 308 3.98 11.10 -39.85
CA HIS A 308 5.31 10.77 -39.32
C HIS A 308 5.77 9.35 -39.66
N SER A 309 4.84 8.39 -39.76
CA SER A 309 5.16 6.99 -40.12
C SER A 309 5.79 6.89 -41.49
N VAL A 310 5.27 7.66 -42.46
CA VAL A 310 5.81 7.71 -43.83
C VAL A 310 7.14 8.45 -43.85
N GLY A 311 7.27 9.53 -43.08
CA GLY A 311 8.55 10.20 -42.91
C GLY A 311 9.63 9.27 -42.34
N ASP A 312 9.29 8.44 -41.37
CA ASP A 312 10.19 7.42 -40.83
C ASP A 312 10.59 6.36 -41.88
N GLU A 313 9.67 5.94 -42.76
CA GLU A 313 10.02 5.05 -43.86
C GLU A 313 10.96 5.71 -44.87
N CYS A 314 10.77 7.00 -45.17
CA CYS A 314 11.71 7.77 -46.01
C CYS A 314 13.11 7.79 -45.39
N LEU A 315 13.20 8.04 -44.05
CA LEU A 315 14.46 8.03 -43.31
C LEU A 315 15.14 6.66 -43.36
N ARG A 316 14.38 5.57 -43.17
CA ARG A 316 14.90 4.18 -43.27
C ARG A 316 15.42 3.87 -44.67
N ALA A 317 14.66 4.25 -45.68
CA ALA A 317 15.05 4.02 -47.08
C ALA A 317 16.35 4.74 -47.42
N ILE A 318 16.50 6.02 -47.04
CA ILE A 318 17.74 6.77 -47.19
C ILE A 318 18.88 6.15 -46.37
N GLY A 319 18.65 5.82 -45.12
CA GLY A 319 19.63 5.15 -44.27
C GLY A 319 20.18 3.87 -44.93
N LYS A 320 19.32 3.07 -45.52
CA LYS A 320 19.70 1.85 -46.27
C LYS A 320 20.50 2.16 -47.51
N ALA A 321 20.16 3.20 -48.28
CA ALA A 321 20.92 3.66 -49.44
C ALA A 321 22.33 4.16 -49.04
N LEU A 322 22.40 4.89 -47.92
CA LEU A 322 23.68 5.37 -47.38
C LEU A 322 24.57 4.23 -46.87
N GLN A 323 24.00 3.22 -46.23
CA GLN A 323 24.76 2.00 -45.83
C GLN A 323 25.28 1.23 -47.05
N GLY A 324 24.52 1.20 -48.15
CA GLY A 324 24.98 0.61 -49.41
C GLY A 324 26.11 1.36 -50.07
N ALA A 325 26.35 2.62 -49.71
CA ALA A 325 27.47 3.45 -50.18
C ALA A 325 28.69 3.43 -49.25
N GLU A 326 28.58 2.81 -48.06
CA GLU A 326 29.69 2.66 -47.11
C GLU A 326 30.76 1.73 -47.71
N GLU A 327 31.97 2.16 -47.64
CA GLU A 327 33.20 1.44 -47.93
C GLU A 327 34.15 1.59 -46.74
N GLU A 328 35.34 0.95 -46.80
CA GLU A 328 36.32 1.02 -45.71
C GLU A 328 36.66 2.47 -45.30
N ASN A 329 36.61 3.42 -46.28
CA ASN A 329 36.95 4.83 -46.09
C ASN A 329 35.76 5.78 -46.24
N ILE A 330 34.52 5.27 -46.23
CA ILE A 330 33.28 6.07 -46.35
C ILE A 330 32.34 5.64 -45.26
N HIS A 331 31.98 6.57 -44.38
CA HIS A 331 31.10 6.30 -43.24
C HIS A 331 29.94 7.28 -43.20
N ALA A 332 28.73 6.77 -43.04
CA ALA A 332 27.51 7.55 -42.98
C ALA A 332 26.98 7.68 -41.54
N TYR A 333 26.46 8.86 -41.24
CA TYR A 333 25.93 9.20 -39.91
C TYR A 333 24.62 9.99 -40.04
N ARG A 334 23.73 9.85 -39.07
CA ARG A 334 22.57 10.71 -38.93
C ARG A 334 22.82 11.72 -37.83
N PHE A 335 22.71 13.01 -38.15
CA PHE A 335 22.94 14.11 -37.21
C PHE A 335 21.70 14.36 -36.34
N GLY A 336 20.50 14.25 -36.92
CA GLY A 336 19.22 14.43 -36.28
C GLY A 336 18.17 14.86 -37.28
N GLY A 337 16.89 14.59 -36.99
CA GLY A 337 15.82 14.92 -37.93
C GLY A 337 16.02 14.26 -39.30
N ASP A 338 16.18 15.08 -40.33
CA ASP A 338 16.33 14.74 -41.75
C ASP A 338 17.76 14.93 -42.28
N GLU A 339 18.72 15.23 -41.38
CA GLU A 339 20.11 15.50 -41.73
C GLU A 339 21.02 14.29 -41.61
N PHE A 340 21.78 14.00 -42.66
CA PHE A 340 22.80 12.97 -42.73
C PHE A 340 24.17 13.55 -43.07
N VAL A 341 25.21 12.90 -42.57
CA VAL A 341 26.60 13.31 -42.80
C VAL A 341 27.39 12.09 -43.27
N LEU A 342 28.17 12.26 -44.34
CA LEU A 342 29.15 11.26 -44.80
C LEU A 342 30.56 11.82 -44.63
N VAL A 343 31.43 10.96 -44.14
CA VAL A 343 32.86 11.21 -43.99
C VAL A 343 33.61 10.34 -44.99
N PHE A 344 34.43 10.95 -45.81
CA PHE A 344 35.29 10.28 -46.78
C PHE A 344 36.74 10.47 -46.33
N GLU A 345 37.42 9.40 -46.02
CA GLU A 345 38.87 9.43 -45.66
C GLU A 345 39.74 9.16 -46.89
N GLY A 346 40.75 9.99 -47.14
CA GLY A 346 41.65 9.84 -48.27
C GLY A 346 41.04 10.11 -49.66
N LYS A 347 39.77 10.54 -49.74
CA LYS A 347 39.10 10.85 -51.00
C LYS A 347 39.00 12.37 -51.21
N SER A 348 39.40 12.80 -52.41
CA SER A 348 39.28 14.19 -52.85
C SER A 348 37.81 14.60 -53.02
N ARG A 349 37.55 15.88 -53.14
CA ARG A 349 36.28 16.49 -53.47
C ARG A 349 35.62 15.85 -54.71
N SER A 350 36.39 15.65 -55.77
CA SER A 350 35.87 15.07 -57.04
C SER A 350 35.44 13.62 -56.86
N GLU A 351 36.19 12.84 -56.09
CA GLU A 351 35.82 11.43 -55.82
C GLU A 351 34.58 11.37 -54.94
N ALA A 352 34.48 12.18 -53.88
CA ALA A 352 33.31 12.27 -53.05
C ALA A 352 32.08 12.76 -53.83
N PHE A 353 32.23 13.73 -54.73
CA PHE A 353 31.17 14.18 -55.62
C PHE A 353 30.62 13.06 -56.50
N LEU A 354 31.47 12.22 -57.08
CA LEU A 354 31.02 11.06 -57.89
C LEU A 354 30.21 10.08 -57.09
N VAL A 355 30.62 9.77 -55.84
CA VAL A 355 29.87 8.88 -54.95
C VAL A 355 28.50 9.51 -54.59
N MET A 356 28.50 10.78 -54.19
CA MET A 356 27.29 11.48 -53.82
C MET A 356 26.32 11.68 -55.00
N ASN A 357 26.85 11.92 -56.24
CA ASN A 357 25.99 12.03 -57.40
C ASN A 357 25.32 10.71 -57.80
N ARG A 358 25.97 9.57 -57.52
CA ARG A 358 25.33 8.25 -57.66
C ARG A 358 24.25 8.10 -56.59
N LEU A 359 24.55 8.44 -55.35
CA LEU A 359 23.61 8.34 -54.24
C LEU A 359 22.36 9.20 -54.42
N VAL A 360 22.47 10.44 -54.97
CA VAL A 360 21.34 11.31 -55.27
C VAL A 360 20.41 10.62 -56.30
N LYS A 361 20.96 9.95 -57.30
CA LYS A 361 20.19 9.18 -58.28
C LYS A 361 19.54 7.97 -57.66
N ASP A 362 20.28 7.25 -56.81
CA ASP A 362 19.73 6.06 -56.13
C ASP A 362 18.58 6.46 -55.21
N ILE A 363 18.72 7.55 -54.45
CA ILE A 363 17.66 8.09 -53.58
C ILE A 363 16.44 8.53 -54.41
N SER A 364 16.65 9.19 -55.55
CA SER A 364 15.54 9.60 -56.44
C SER A 364 14.75 8.42 -57.07
N ASN A 365 15.35 7.25 -57.09
CA ASN A 365 14.73 6.02 -57.59
C ASN A 365 14.13 5.14 -56.45
N LEU A 366 14.26 5.56 -55.20
CA LEU A 366 13.65 4.79 -54.08
C LEU A 366 12.14 4.80 -54.17
N GLN A 367 11.56 3.63 -53.98
CA GLN A 367 10.13 3.48 -53.77
C GLN A 367 9.92 3.33 -52.26
N VAL A 368 9.17 4.24 -51.66
CA VAL A 368 8.85 4.25 -50.25
C VAL A 368 7.36 3.99 -50.06
N ASP A 369 7.06 3.00 -49.24
CA ASP A 369 5.68 2.64 -48.96
C ASP A 369 4.90 3.83 -48.37
N GLY A 370 3.78 4.16 -49.03
CA GLY A 370 2.94 5.28 -48.60
C GLY A 370 3.39 6.66 -49.11
N TYR A 371 4.49 6.74 -49.90
CA TYR A 371 4.94 7.99 -50.52
C TYR A 371 5.01 7.86 -52.04
N ASP A 372 4.17 8.61 -52.72
CA ASP A 372 3.97 8.51 -54.21
C ASP A 372 4.80 9.52 -55.01
N LYS A 373 5.66 10.31 -54.34
CA LYS A 373 6.51 11.30 -54.99
C LYS A 373 7.98 10.89 -54.95
N ILE A 374 8.77 11.58 -55.78
CA ILE A 374 10.22 11.38 -55.84
C ILE A 374 10.83 11.95 -54.55
N LEU A 375 11.61 11.13 -53.86
CA LEU A 375 12.40 11.56 -52.70
C LEU A 375 13.70 12.21 -53.23
N THR A 376 14.00 13.42 -52.75
CA THR A 376 15.20 14.15 -53.17
C THR A 376 15.96 14.66 -51.95
N VAL A 377 17.26 14.90 -52.17
CA VAL A 377 18.16 15.42 -51.13
C VAL A 377 19.01 16.55 -51.70
N SER A 378 19.25 17.57 -50.86
CA SER A 378 20.22 18.65 -51.16
C SER A 378 21.52 18.36 -50.37
N ILE A 379 22.65 18.47 -51.05
CA ILE A 379 23.96 18.07 -50.52
C ILE A 379 24.98 19.19 -50.64
N GLY A 380 25.71 19.43 -49.53
CA GLY A 380 26.88 20.28 -49.52
C GLY A 380 28.16 19.47 -49.24
N ILE A 381 29.20 19.69 -50.01
CA ILE A 381 30.46 18.98 -49.87
C ILE A 381 31.56 19.99 -49.57
N TYR A 382 32.37 19.69 -48.55
CA TYR A 382 33.63 20.37 -48.23
C TYR A 382 34.79 19.38 -48.15
N SER A 383 35.94 19.73 -48.68
CA SER A 383 37.09 18.84 -48.76
C SER A 383 38.37 19.62 -48.56
N GLU A 384 39.22 19.16 -47.66
CA GLU A 384 40.54 19.77 -47.37
C GLU A 384 41.47 18.71 -46.78
N ILE A 385 42.79 18.95 -46.88
CA ILE A 385 43.79 18.20 -46.11
C ILE A 385 43.84 18.81 -44.72
N PRO A 386 43.43 18.09 -43.64
CA PRO A 386 43.35 18.67 -42.30
C PRO A 386 44.77 19.03 -41.77
N THR A 387 44.85 20.14 -41.08
CA THR A 387 46.00 20.56 -40.30
C THR A 387 45.81 20.25 -38.83
N ALA A 388 46.82 20.51 -37.98
CA ALA A 388 46.66 20.35 -36.55
C ALA A 388 45.61 21.29 -35.91
N GLU A 389 45.21 22.33 -36.60
CA GLU A 389 44.23 23.33 -36.16
C GLU A 389 42.82 23.06 -36.74
N SER A 390 42.68 22.17 -37.69
CA SER A 390 41.41 21.84 -38.34
C SER A 390 40.43 21.22 -37.34
N THR A 391 39.18 21.71 -37.35
CA THR A 391 38.14 21.23 -36.45
C THR A 391 36.97 20.62 -37.23
N ALA A 392 36.28 19.65 -36.61
CA ALA A 392 35.08 19.09 -37.20
C ALA A 392 33.96 20.12 -37.41
N ASP A 393 33.86 21.09 -36.49
CA ASP A 393 32.82 22.12 -36.54
C ASP A 393 33.04 23.07 -37.75
N GLU A 394 34.29 23.34 -38.09
CA GLU A 394 34.63 24.14 -39.29
C GLU A 394 34.25 23.41 -40.59
N TYR A 395 34.54 22.11 -40.69
CA TYR A 395 34.17 21.31 -41.85
C TYR A 395 32.64 21.19 -41.99
N ILE A 396 31.93 21.02 -40.87
CA ILE A 396 30.47 21.00 -40.82
C ILE A 396 29.92 22.34 -41.29
N GLU A 397 30.43 23.49 -40.81
CA GLU A 397 29.94 24.81 -41.17
C GLU A 397 30.11 25.07 -42.68
N LYS A 398 31.28 24.74 -43.26
CA LYS A 398 31.54 24.93 -44.69
C LYS A 398 30.68 24.01 -45.57
N ALA A 399 30.48 22.74 -45.15
CA ALA A 399 29.61 21.81 -45.88
C ALA A 399 28.13 22.21 -45.74
N ASP A 400 27.69 22.66 -44.57
CA ASP A 400 26.32 23.12 -44.29
C ASP A 400 25.98 24.37 -45.16
N ARG A 401 26.90 25.32 -45.26
CA ARG A 401 26.73 26.49 -46.15
C ARG A 401 26.50 26.05 -47.58
N ALA A 402 27.29 25.10 -48.09
CA ALA A 402 27.13 24.56 -49.44
C ALA A 402 25.77 23.80 -49.60
N MET A 403 25.34 23.07 -48.59
CA MET A 403 24.04 22.41 -48.60
C MET A 403 22.89 23.44 -48.61
N TYR A 404 23.01 24.51 -47.85
CA TYR A 404 22.03 25.60 -47.87
C TYR A 404 21.92 26.25 -49.26
N GLU A 405 23.08 26.52 -49.91
CA GLU A 405 23.11 26.99 -51.29
C GLU A 405 22.44 26.01 -52.28
N ALA A 406 22.59 24.70 -52.07
CA ALA A 406 21.89 23.68 -52.84
C ALA A 406 20.38 23.79 -52.72
N LYS A 407 19.88 24.02 -51.48
CA LYS A 407 18.46 24.24 -51.23
C LYS A 407 17.93 25.50 -51.88
N GLU A 408 18.63 26.63 -51.79
CA GLU A 408 18.21 27.88 -52.41
C GLU A 408 18.28 27.86 -53.94
N SER A 409 19.23 27.11 -54.50
CA SER A 409 19.41 27.00 -55.95
C SER A 409 18.40 26.08 -56.63
N GLY A 410 17.38 25.56 -55.89
CA GLY A 410 16.30 24.74 -56.44
C GLY A 410 16.29 23.29 -56.01
N LYS A 411 17.05 22.94 -54.97
CA LYS A 411 17.08 21.59 -54.37
C LYS A 411 17.57 20.47 -55.27
N ASN A 412 17.54 19.23 -54.79
CA ASN A 412 17.91 18.03 -55.54
C ASN A 412 19.25 18.15 -56.29
N ARG A 413 20.28 18.62 -55.59
CA ARG A 413 21.61 18.87 -56.16
C ARG A 413 22.72 18.83 -55.13
N ILE A 414 23.92 18.83 -55.68
CA ILE A 414 25.15 18.85 -54.90
C ILE A 414 25.87 20.19 -55.15
N ILE A 415 26.24 20.92 -54.14
CA ILE A 415 27.11 22.06 -54.18
C ILE A 415 28.40 21.76 -53.43
N THR A 416 29.53 22.20 -53.97
CA THR A 416 30.83 22.04 -53.34
C THR A 416 31.35 23.41 -52.91
N SER A 417 31.75 23.54 -51.62
CA SER A 417 32.39 24.74 -51.13
C SER A 417 33.86 24.80 -51.53
N TYR A 418 34.30 25.97 -51.93
CA TYR A 418 35.71 26.27 -52.28
C TYR A 418 36.35 27.03 -51.16
N GLN A 419 37.66 26.78 -50.90
CA GLN A 419 38.50 27.81 -50.33
C GLN A 419 38.83 28.86 -51.42
N GLU A 420 38.52 30.11 -51.16
CA GLU A 420 38.98 31.17 -52.06
C GLU A 420 40.55 31.18 -52.07
N GLY A 421 41.14 30.62 -53.09
CA GLY A 421 42.60 30.58 -53.21
C GLY A 421 43.19 29.47 -54.06
N GLU A 422 42.45 28.76 -54.95
CA GLU A 422 43.03 27.96 -56.04
C GLU A 422 42.43 28.34 -57.39
#